data_a01010ee7e97024d797a5732c6793da5
#
_entry.id   a01010ee7e97024d797a5732c6793da5
#
_cell.length_a   1.000
_cell.length_b   1.000
_cell.length_c   1.000
_cell.angle_alpha   90.00
_cell.angle_beta   90.00
_cell.angle_gamma   90.00
#
_symmetry.space_group_name_H-M   'P 1'
#
loop_
_entity.id
_entity.type
_entity.pdbx_description
1 polymer ?
#
loop_
_entity_poly.entity_id
_entity_poly.type
_entity_poly.pdbx_seq_one_letter_code
_entity_poly.pdbx_strand_id
1 'polypeptide(L)'
;MTGFGAASGTHEGLHLSLEVRSVNNRFFKGVIRLPSELSPLEGELEAKLAAKVARGSVTLTVRATDSSARGAGRINTEVLKSYLQQLESVVPDGRKGSLDASALLSLPGVIIDDGSQKMCETARACIDGLLDQAIAHMNEMRKSEGEALRGQLLNFGVTLNERLKEIAERVPDVANLYRERLRTRMQTLLAEVGATVRQEDLLREVAAFAERSDIAEEVHRLEGHLQQFAQLLDAKRADAVGRALDFLSQEMLREANTIASKASDYEISKRVVEMKTAIDRIKEQAANAE
;
A
#
# COMPACT_ATOMS: atom_id res chain seq x y z
N MET A 1 1.41 -1.76 1.83
CA MET A 1 1.65 -2.75 0.74
C MET A 1 0.34 -3.33 0.24
N THR A 2 0.23 -3.63 -1.03
CA THR A 2 -0.91 -4.36 -1.61
C THR A 2 -0.67 -5.85 -1.50
N GLY A 3 -1.72 -6.66 -1.51
CA GLY A 3 -1.57 -8.10 -1.45
C GLY A 3 -2.74 -8.80 -2.13
N PHE A 4 -2.43 -9.90 -2.79
CA PHE A 4 -3.40 -10.79 -3.40
C PHE A 4 -3.06 -12.24 -3.05
N GLY A 5 -4.08 -13.01 -2.69
CA GLY A 5 -3.96 -14.42 -2.50
C GLY A 5 -5.23 -15.13 -2.91
N ALA A 6 -5.10 -16.29 -3.49
CA ALA A 6 -6.22 -17.11 -3.89
C ALA A 6 -5.98 -18.56 -3.48
N ALA A 7 -7.08 -19.24 -3.16
CA ALA A 7 -7.09 -20.68 -2.93
C ALA A 7 -8.40 -21.26 -3.46
N SER A 8 -8.37 -22.48 -3.93
CA SER A 8 -9.56 -23.20 -4.38
C SER A 8 -9.49 -24.66 -3.98
N GLY A 9 -10.65 -25.24 -3.76
CA GLY A 9 -10.74 -26.64 -3.39
C GLY A 9 -12.14 -27.18 -3.67
N THR A 10 -12.25 -28.51 -3.72
CA THR A 10 -13.52 -29.20 -3.90
C THR A 10 -13.74 -30.13 -2.72
N HIS A 11 -14.91 -30.04 -2.11
CA HIS A 11 -15.32 -30.89 -1.00
C HIS A 11 -16.76 -31.35 -1.23
N GLU A 12 -16.97 -32.66 -1.23
CA GLU A 12 -18.30 -33.29 -1.44
C GLU A 12 -19.07 -32.77 -2.68
N GLY A 13 -18.38 -32.42 -3.77
CA GLY A 13 -18.99 -31.90 -4.99
C GLY A 13 -19.22 -30.38 -5.00
N LEU A 14 -18.96 -29.69 -3.88
CA LEU A 14 -18.93 -28.24 -3.80
C LEU A 14 -17.53 -27.73 -4.12
N HIS A 15 -17.40 -26.98 -5.20
CA HIS A 15 -16.16 -26.27 -5.55
C HIS A 15 -16.20 -24.86 -4.97
N LEU A 16 -15.22 -24.53 -4.11
CA LEU A 16 -15.03 -23.21 -3.52
C LEU A 16 -13.78 -22.55 -4.09
N SER A 17 -13.87 -21.28 -4.41
CA SER A 17 -12.76 -20.41 -4.76
C SER A 17 -12.78 -19.15 -3.90
N LEU A 18 -11.69 -18.92 -3.19
CA LEU A 18 -11.50 -17.77 -2.32
C LEU A 18 -10.44 -16.85 -2.89
N GLU A 19 -10.74 -15.57 -2.97
CA GLU A 19 -9.81 -14.52 -3.33
C GLU A 19 -9.73 -13.52 -2.18
N VAL A 20 -8.54 -13.27 -1.66
CA VAL A 20 -8.25 -12.24 -0.66
C VAL A 20 -7.44 -11.15 -1.31
N ARG A 21 -7.92 -9.92 -1.26
CA ARG A 21 -7.22 -8.71 -1.75
C ARG A 21 -7.04 -7.74 -0.61
N SER A 22 -5.86 -7.21 -0.47
CA SER A 22 -5.52 -6.22 0.54
C SER A 22 -4.97 -4.97 -0.12
N VAL A 23 -5.47 -3.80 0.31
CA VAL A 23 -4.90 -2.50 -0.05
C VAL A 23 -4.53 -1.75 1.22
N ASN A 24 -3.55 -0.84 1.10
CA ASN A 24 -3.08 -0.05 2.24
C ASN A 24 -4.23 0.76 2.87
N ASN A 25 -4.39 0.62 4.20
CA ASN A 25 -5.31 1.42 4.99
C ASN A 25 -4.80 1.48 6.44
N ARG A 26 -4.99 2.62 7.09
CA ARG A 26 -4.56 2.86 8.48
C ARG A 26 -5.18 1.90 9.50
N PHE A 27 -6.43 1.50 9.28
CA PHE A 27 -7.19 0.59 10.14
C PHE A 27 -7.59 -0.66 9.36
N PHE A 28 -7.85 -1.75 10.07
CA PHE A 28 -8.49 -2.91 9.47
C PHE A 28 -9.90 -2.55 9.00
N LYS A 29 -10.22 -2.90 7.75
CA LYS A 29 -11.56 -2.84 7.18
C LYS A 29 -11.79 -4.11 6.37
N GLY A 30 -12.63 -5.01 6.88
CA GLY A 30 -13.09 -6.20 6.17
C GLY A 30 -14.24 -5.87 5.23
N VAL A 31 -14.19 -6.42 4.01
CA VAL A 31 -15.31 -6.45 3.08
C VAL A 31 -15.44 -7.87 2.59
N ILE A 32 -16.57 -8.51 2.85
CA ILE A 32 -16.81 -9.90 2.49
C ILE A 32 -17.86 -9.95 1.39
N ARG A 33 -17.59 -10.70 0.36
CA ARG A 33 -18.49 -10.95 -0.76
C ARG A 33 -18.74 -12.44 -0.87
N LEU A 34 -19.94 -12.85 -0.54
CA LEU A 34 -20.38 -14.24 -0.55
C LEU A 34 -21.58 -14.42 -1.48
N PRO A 35 -21.78 -15.62 -2.04
CA PRO A 35 -23.07 -16.04 -2.56
C PRO A 35 -24.14 -16.01 -1.46
N SER A 36 -25.40 -15.81 -1.82
CA SER A 36 -26.54 -15.74 -0.89
C SER A 36 -26.64 -16.93 0.05
N GLU A 37 -26.31 -18.11 -0.47
CA GLU A 37 -26.38 -19.40 0.23
C GLU A 37 -25.33 -19.51 1.36
N LEU A 38 -24.24 -18.75 1.27
CA LEU A 38 -23.15 -18.73 2.26
C LEU A 38 -23.22 -17.50 3.21
N SER A 39 -24.22 -16.63 3.07
CA SER A 39 -24.39 -15.44 3.92
C SER A 39 -24.30 -15.73 5.43
N PRO A 40 -24.76 -16.87 5.97
CA PRO A 40 -24.61 -17.16 7.40
C PRO A 40 -23.15 -17.25 7.89
N LEU A 41 -22.18 -17.43 6.97
CA LEU A 41 -20.74 -17.52 7.31
C LEU A 41 -20.04 -16.14 7.35
N GLU A 42 -20.71 -15.05 6.97
CA GLU A 42 -20.12 -13.73 6.83
C GLU A 42 -19.42 -13.25 8.12
N GLY A 43 -20.16 -13.31 9.25
CA GLY A 43 -19.62 -12.86 10.54
C GLY A 43 -18.44 -13.72 11.05
N GLU A 44 -18.46 -15.04 10.77
CA GLU A 44 -17.35 -15.92 11.14
C GLU A 44 -16.08 -15.60 10.32
N LEU A 45 -16.25 -15.36 9.02
CA LEU A 45 -15.16 -15.05 8.11
C LEU A 45 -14.57 -13.66 8.38
N GLU A 46 -15.42 -12.68 8.73
CA GLU A 46 -14.94 -11.35 9.13
C GLU A 46 -14.11 -11.41 10.41
N ALA A 47 -14.58 -12.12 11.43
CA ALA A 47 -13.84 -12.30 12.67
C ALA A 47 -12.48 -12.99 12.45
N LYS A 48 -12.43 -14.02 11.58
CA LYS A 48 -11.19 -14.73 11.23
C LYS A 48 -10.22 -13.85 10.45
N LEU A 49 -10.71 -13.03 9.50
CA LEU A 49 -9.88 -12.06 8.79
C LEU A 49 -9.31 -11.01 9.73
N ALA A 50 -10.13 -10.45 10.63
CA ALA A 50 -9.69 -9.46 11.60
C ALA A 50 -8.63 -10.01 12.57
N ALA A 51 -8.72 -11.30 12.94
CA ALA A 51 -7.72 -11.95 13.78
C ALA A 51 -6.38 -12.17 13.08
N LYS A 52 -6.36 -12.34 11.74
CA LYS A 52 -5.17 -12.68 10.96
C LYS A 52 -4.53 -11.49 10.25
N VAL A 53 -5.26 -10.39 10.07
CA VAL A 53 -4.76 -9.18 9.39
C VAL A 53 -4.93 -7.99 10.33
N ALA A 54 -3.82 -7.47 10.82
CA ALA A 54 -3.82 -6.39 11.82
C ALA A 54 -4.30 -5.04 11.26
N ARG A 55 -4.06 -4.76 9.96
CA ARG A 55 -4.43 -3.50 9.29
C ARG A 55 -4.55 -3.66 7.78
N GLY A 56 -5.18 -2.67 7.12
CA GLY A 56 -5.44 -2.67 5.69
C GLY A 56 -6.92 -2.85 5.36
N SER A 57 -7.33 -2.43 4.18
CA SER A 57 -8.66 -2.76 3.66
C SER A 57 -8.57 -4.09 2.92
N VAL A 58 -9.20 -5.12 3.50
CA VAL A 58 -9.15 -6.49 2.99
C VAL A 58 -10.51 -6.86 2.41
N THR A 59 -10.52 -7.27 1.15
CA THR A 59 -11.72 -7.80 0.49
C THR A 59 -11.55 -9.31 0.31
N LEU A 60 -12.43 -10.08 0.92
CA LEU A 60 -12.59 -11.51 0.68
C LEU A 60 -13.74 -11.72 -0.31
N THR A 61 -13.49 -12.40 -1.39
CA THR A 61 -14.51 -12.83 -2.34
C THR A 61 -14.53 -14.35 -2.37
N VAL A 62 -15.69 -14.92 -2.08
CA VAL A 62 -15.92 -16.37 -2.16
C VAL A 62 -16.85 -16.66 -3.32
N ARG A 63 -16.47 -17.61 -4.14
CA ARG A 63 -17.34 -18.17 -5.18
C ARG A 63 -17.55 -19.64 -4.87
N ALA A 64 -18.78 -20.08 -5.01
CA ALA A 64 -19.17 -21.46 -4.80
C ALA A 64 -19.89 -21.97 -6.05
N THR A 65 -19.52 -23.17 -6.47
CA THR A 65 -20.18 -23.87 -7.58
C THR A 65 -20.48 -25.30 -7.12
N ASP A 66 -21.75 -25.61 -6.99
CA ASP A 66 -22.17 -26.97 -6.67
C ASP A 66 -22.37 -27.77 -7.96
N SER A 67 -21.55 -28.79 -8.16
CA SER A 67 -21.63 -29.73 -9.28
C SER A 67 -22.38 -31.01 -8.90
N SER A 68 -22.85 -31.11 -7.65
CA SER A 68 -23.60 -32.27 -7.18
C SER A 68 -25.07 -32.16 -7.58
N ALA A 69 -25.75 -33.28 -7.76
CA ALA A 69 -27.19 -33.34 -7.95
C ALA A 69 -28.01 -32.80 -6.74
N ARG A 70 -27.32 -32.42 -5.65
CA ARG A 70 -27.90 -31.86 -4.42
C ARG A 70 -28.38 -30.40 -4.58
N GLY A 71 -27.93 -29.67 -5.62
CA GLY A 71 -28.41 -28.33 -5.97
C GLY A 71 -29.80 -28.32 -6.62
N ALA A 72 -30.36 -29.48 -6.95
CA ALA A 72 -31.75 -29.57 -7.38
C ALA A 72 -32.67 -29.42 -6.17
N GLY A 73 -33.51 -28.38 -6.15
CA GLY A 73 -34.53 -28.18 -5.11
C GLY A 73 -35.38 -29.44 -4.91
N ARG A 74 -35.67 -29.79 -3.66
CA ARG A 74 -36.51 -30.92 -3.31
C ARG A 74 -37.97 -30.52 -3.42
N ILE A 75 -38.77 -31.32 -4.13
CA ILE A 75 -40.22 -31.09 -4.22
C ILE A 75 -40.89 -31.45 -2.88
N ASN A 76 -41.59 -30.49 -2.29
CA ASN A 76 -42.45 -30.72 -1.13
C ASN A 76 -43.73 -31.39 -1.59
N THR A 77 -43.76 -32.70 -1.54
CA THR A 77 -44.91 -33.51 -2.02
C THR A 77 -46.16 -33.26 -1.19
N GLU A 78 -46.05 -32.88 0.09
CA GLU A 78 -47.22 -32.59 0.94
C GLU A 78 -47.87 -31.25 0.55
N VAL A 79 -47.07 -30.21 0.33
CA VAL A 79 -47.57 -28.93 -0.15
C VAL A 79 -48.14 -29.05 -1.57
N LEU A 80 -47.47 -29.77 -2.46
CA LEU A 80 -47.94 -30.02 -3.81
C LEU A 80 -49.26 -30.77 -3.81
N LYS A 81 -49.42 -31.82 -2.98
CA LYS A 81 -50.69 -32.53 -2.81
C LYS A 81 -51.81 -31.61 -2.32
N SER A 82 -51.50 -30.74 -1.34
CA SER A 82 -52.46 -29.76 -0.83
C SER A 82 -52.94 -28.80 -1.92
N TYR A 83 -52.06 -28.29 -2.77
CA TYR A 83 -52.43 -27.46 -3.92
C TYR A 83 -53.28 -28.23 -4.94
N LEU A 84 -52.90 -29.46 -5.25
CA LEU A 84 -53.68 -30.31 -6.16
C LEU A 84 -55.09 -30.55 -5.64
N GLN A 85 -55.28 -30.87 -4.36
CA GLN A 85 -56.61 -31.05 -3.75
C GLN A 85 -57.46 -29.78 -3.82
N GLN A 86 -56.86 -28.61 -3.56
CA GLN A 86 -57.55 -27.34 -3.69
C GLN A 86 -57.97 -27.05 -5.14
N LEU A 87 -57.08 -27.31 -6.10
CA LEU A 87 -57.39 -27.16 -7.53
C LEU A 87 -58.47 -28.11 -8.01
N GLU A 88 -58.47 -29.39 -7.56
CA GLU A 88 -59.49 -30.37 -7.89
C GLU A 88 -60.85 -29.94 -7.46
N SER A 89 -61.00 -29.18 -6.37
CA SER A 89 -62.31 -28.66 -5.90
C SER A 89 -62.87 -27.52 -6.75
N VAL A 90 -62.02 -26.86 -7.58
CA VAL A 90 -62.41 -25.67 -8.35
C VAL A 90 -62.40 -25.91 -9.87
N VAL A 91 -61.56 -26.88 -10.34
CA VAL A 91 -61.44 -27.17 -11.78
C VAL A 91 -62.54 -28.13 -12.25
N PRO A 92 -63.35 -27.77 -13.27
CA PRO A 92 -64.33 -28.66 -13.83
C PRO A 92 -63.78 -29.96 -14.38
N ASP A 93 -64.51 -31.07 -14.26
CA ASP A 93 -64.08 -32.43 -14.59
C ASP A 93 -63.46 -32.62 -16.00
N GLY A 94 -63.87 -31.79 -16.96
CA GLY A 94 -63.32 -31.87 -18.35
C GLY A 94 -61.99 -31.26 -18.57
N ARG A 95 -61.37 -30.63 -17.57
CA ARG A 95 -59.98 -29.98 -17.66
C ARG A 95 -58.96 -30.53 -16.69
N LYS A 96 -59.31 -31.59 -15.96
CA LYS A 96 -58.38 -32.21 -14.95
C LYS A 96 -57.10 -32.81 -15.53
N GLY A 97 -57.05 -33.04 -16.83
CA GLY A 97 -55.85 -33.64 -17.47
C GLY A 97 -54.81 -32.67 -18.06
N SER A 98 -55.01 -31.34 -17.93
CA SER A 98 -54.12 -30.34 -18.55
C SER A 98 -53.44 -29.41 -17.55
N LEU A 99 -53.16 -29.90 -16.33
CA LEU A 99 -52.37 -29.11 -15.36
C LEU A 99 -50.92 -29.04 -15.82
N ASP A 100 -50.42 -27.82 -16.00
CA ASP A 100 -49.01 -27.57 -16.35
C ASP A 100 -48.11 -27.82 -15.14
N ALA A 101 -47.28 -28.84 -15.25
CA ALA A 101 -46.35 -29.20 -14.19
C ALA A 101 -45.35 -28.05 -13.86
N SER A 102 -45.01 -27.22 -14.84
CA SER A 102 -44.10 -26.07 -14.62
C SER A 102 -44.77 -25.00 -13.78
N ALA A 103 -46.07 -24.76 -13.98
CA ALA A 103 -46.85 -23.83 -13.18
C ALA A 103 -47.01 -24.32 -11.73
N LEU A 104 -47.21 -25.61 -11.52
CA LEU A 104 -47.32 -26.21 -10.18
C LEU A 104 -46.00 -26.13 -9.40
N LEU A 105 -44.84 -26.32 -10.06
CA LEU A 105 -43.55 -26.23 -9.44
C LEU A 105 -43.17 -24.79 -9.04
N SER A 106 -43.79 -23.80 -9.66
CA SER A 106 -43.57 -22.37 -9.31
C SER A 106 -44.39 -21.85 -8.15
N LEU A 107 -45.35 -22.68 -7.61
CA LEU A 107 -46.13 -22.30 -6.46
C LEU A 107 -45.30 -22.20 -5.18
N PRO A 108 -45.62 -21.23 -4.28
CA PRO A 108 -44.86 -21.03 -3.04
C PRO A 108 -44.79 -22.28 -2.17
N GLY A 109 -43.61 -22.66 -1.71
CA GLY A 109 -43.39 -23.79 -0.81
C GLY A 109 -43.39 -25.18 -1.49
N VAL A 110 -43.59 -25.27 -2.83
CA VAL A 110 -43.54 -26.53 -3.57
C VAL A 110 -42.09 -26.98 -3.79
N ILE A 111 -41.18 -26.05 -3.99
CA ILE A 111 -39.75 -26.33 -4.01
C ILE A 111 -39.16 -25.92 -2.67
N ILE A 112 -38.60 -26.87 -1.95
CA ILE A 112 -37.84 -26.62 -0.73
C ILE A 112 -36.37 -26.49 -1.14
N ASP A 113 -35.78 -25.33 -0.85
CA ASP A 113 -34.35 -25.09 -1.01
C ASP A 113 -33.60 -25.58 0.25
N ASP A 114 -33.53 -26.89 0.46
CA ASP A 114 -32.68 -27.49 1.50
C ASP A 114 -31.19 -27.43 1.11
N GLY A 115 -30.91 -26.99 -0.11
CA GLY A 115 -29.54 -26.96 -0.67
C GLY A 115 -28.64 -25.93 0.04
N SER A 116 -29.21 -24.78 0.39
CA SER A 116 -28.47 -23.66 1.00
C SER A 116 -27.88 -24.03 2.38
N GLN A 117 -28.65 -24.70 3.24
CA GLN A 117 -28.16 -25.10 4.57
C GLN A 117 -27.07 -26.15 4.48
N LYS A 118 -27.24 -27.18 3.65
CA LYS A 118 -26.23 -28.22 3.41
C LYS A 118 -24.98 -27.68 2.75
N MET A 119 -25.16 -26.78 1.78
CA MET A 119 -24.03 -26.10 1.12
C MET A 119 -23.23 -25.26 2.12
N CYS A 120 -23.89 -24.59 3.06
CA CYS A 120 -23.25 -23.83 4.12
C CYS A 120 -22.46 -24.75 5.07
N GLU A 121 -23.02 -25.91 5.47
CA GLU A 121 -22.34 -26.90 6.31
C GLU A 121 -21.12 -27.51 5.60
N THR A 122 -21.26 -27.90 4.32
CA THR A 122 -20.16 -28.43 3.50
C THR A 122 -19.06 -27.38 3.29
N ALA A 123 -19.46 -26.13 3.02
CA ALA A 123 -18.53 -25.02 2.87
C ALA A 123 -17.75 -24.74 4.16
N ARG A 124 -18.43 -24.75 5.33
CA ARG A 124 -17.81 -24.53 6.65
C ARG A 124 -16.68 -25.52 6.93
N ALA A 125 -16.80 -26.77 6.48
CA ALA A 125 -15.79 -27.80 6.73
C ALA A 125 -14.44 -27.54 6.01
N CYS A 126 -14.45 -26.81 4.89
CA CYS A 126 -13.24 -26.60 4.08
C CYS A 126 -12.82 -25.13 3.90
N ILE A 127 -13.73 -24.17 4.14
CA ILE A 127 -13.47 -22.75 3.89
C ILE A 127 -12.33 -22.19 4.74
N ASP A 128 -12.16 -22.69 5.96
CA ASP A 128 -11.10 -22.27 6.88
C ASP A 128 -9.72 -22.59 6.34
N GLY A 129 -9.52 -23.82 5.87
CA GLY A 129 -8.25 -24.22 5.29
C GLY A 129 -7.93 -23.45 4.00
N LEU A 130 -8.94 -23.15 3.18
CA LEU A 130 -8.78 -22.34 1.96
C LEU A 130 -8.49 -20.87 2.29
N LEU A 131 -9.15 -20.32 3.32
CA LEU A 131 -8.87 -18.98 3.79
C LEU A 131 -7.43 -18.83 4.28
N ASP A 132 -6.94 -19.82 5.03
CA ASP A 132 -5.56 -19.83 5.50
C ASP A 132 -4.55 -19.86 4.36
N GLN A 133 -4.79 -20.69 3.36
CA GLN A 133 -3.94 -20.75 2.16
C GLN A 133 -3.98 -19.41 1.38
N ALA A 134 -5.17 -18.83 1.18
CA ALA A 134 -5.28 -17.55 0.50
C ALA A 134 -4.57 -16.42 1.26
N ILE A 135 -4.67 -16.38 2.60
CA ILE A 135 -3.95 -15.41 3.43
C ILE A 135 -2.43 -15.65 3.37
N ALA A 136 -1.98 -16.90 3.37
CA ALA A 136 -0.56 -17.22 3.24
C ALA A 136 0.01 -16.71 1.91
N HIS A 137 -0.66 -16.98 0.79
CA HIS A 137 -0.26 -16.45 -0.53
C HIS A 137 -0.26 -14.91 -0.57
N MET A 138 -1.27 -14.26 0.02
CA MET A 138 -1.30 -12.80 0.14
C MET A 138 -0.10 -12.27 0.92
N ASN A 139 0.28 -12.92 2.02
CA ASN A 139 1.41 -12.50 2.85
C ASN A 139 2.76 -12.73 2.14
N GLU A 140 2.90 -13.80 1.36
CA GLU A 140 4.09 -14.02 0.51
C GLU A 140 4.25 -12.93 -0.53
N MET A 141 3.15 -12.53 -1.19
CA MET A 141 3.16 -11.42 -2.13
C MET A 141 3.56 -10.10 -1.45
N ARG A 142 2.97 -9.80 -0.28
CA ARG A 142 3.31 -8.60 0.52
C ARG A 142 4.78 -8.59 0.93
N LYS A 143 5.33 -9.75 1.29
CA LYS A 143 6.76 -9.88 1.62
C LYS A 143 7.65 -9.59 0.42
N SER A 144 7.34 -10.15 -0.73
CA SER A 144 8.09 -9.89 -1.97
C SER A 144 8.03 -8.42 -2.39
N GLU A 145 6.84 -7.79 -2.33
CA GLU A 145 6.68 -6.35 -2.58
C GLU A 145 7.50 -5.51 -1.59
N GLY A 146 7.48 -5.88 -0.31
CA GLY A 146 8.26 -5.20 0.73
C GLY A 146 9.77 -5.30 0.54
N GLU A 147 10.27 -6.46 0.10
CA GLU A 147 11.70 -6.64 -0.21
C GLU A 147 12.12 -5.81 -1.43
N ALA A 148 11.29 -5.75 -2.47
CA ALA A 148 11.53 -4.90 -3.64
C ALA A 148 11.54 -3.41 -3.27
N LEU A 149 10.56 -2.97 -2.46
CA LEU A 149 10.49 -1.61 -1.95
C LEU A 149 11.71 -1.24 -1.09
N ARG A 150 12.12 -2.14 -0.20
CA ARG A 150 13.34 -1.96 0.61
C ARG A 150 14.57 -1.77 -0.28
N GLY A 151 14.71 -2.56 -1.33
CA GLY A 151 15.82 -2.42 -2.29
C GLY A 151 15.82 -1.05 -2.98
N GLN A 152 14.66 -0.55 -3.39
CA GLN A 152 14.54 0.79 -3.98
C GLN A 152 14.90 1.90 -2.98
N LEU A 153 14.41 1.81 -1.75
CA LEU A 153 14.72 2.79 -0.69
C LEU A 153 16.21 2.82 -0.35
N LEU A 154 16.87 1.65 -0.29
CA LEU A 154 18.31 1.58 -0.09
C LEU A 154 19.09 2.27 -1.22
N ASN A 155 18.69 2.09 -2.48
CA ASN A 155 19.31 2.77 -3.62
C ASN A 155 19.18 4.30 -3.52
N PHE A 156 18.02 4.82 -3.09
CA PHE A 156 17.88 6.26 -2.83
C PHE A 156 18.80 6.72 -1.70
N GLY A 157 18.92 5.93 -0.63
CA GLY A 157 19.87 6.21 0.46
C GLY A 157 21.32 6.29 -0.01
N VAL A 158 21.75 5.37 -0.89
CA VAL A 158 23.09 5.41 -1.51
C VAL A 158 23.27 6.68 -2.32
N THR A 159 22.31 7.01 -3.20
CA THR A 159 22.37 8.25 -4.00
C THR A 159 22.46 9.49 -3.12
N LEU A 160 21.67 9.58 -2.05
CA LEU A 160 21.72 10.71 -1.13
C LEU A 160 23.09 10.83 -0.45
N ASN A 161 23.66 9.72 -0.01
CA ASN A 161 24.96 9.69 0.65
C ASN A 161 26.10 10.12 -0.30
N GLU A 162 26.06 9.67 -1.57
CA GLU A 162 27.02 10.09 -2.59
C GLU A 162 26.94 11.59 -2.85
N ARG A 163 25.73 12.14 -3.05
CA ARG A 163 25.55 13.58 -3.28
C ARG A 163 25.95 14.43 -2.09
N LEU A 164 25.65 13.96 -0.88
CA LEU A 164 26.06 14.64 0.34
C LEU A 164 27.58 14.69 0.48
N LYS A 165 28.25 13.61 0.17
CA LYS A 165 29.71 13.53 0.15
C LYS A 165 30.33 14.46 -0.87
N GLU A 166 29.82 14.51 -2.11
CA GLU A 166 30.25 15.45 -3.14
C GLU A 166 30.07 16.92 -2.70
N ILE A 167 28.97 17.22 -1.98
CA ILE A 167 28.76 18.55 -1.39
C ILE A 167 29.82 18.85 -0.33
N ALA A 168 30.04 17.93 0.62
CA ALA A 168 31.01 18.10 1.70
C ALA A 168 32.44 18.33 1.17
N GLU A 169 32.83 17.60 0.15
CA GLU A 169 34.13 17.76 -0.53
C GLU A 169 34.26 19.12 -1.24
N ARG A 170 33.17 19.71 -1.71
CA ARG A 170 33.12 20.99 -2.43
C ARG A 170 33.12 22.21 -1.52
N VAL A 171 32.59 22.12 -0.29
CA VAL A 171 32.45 23.23 0.65
C VAL A 171 33.74 24.03 0.86
N PRO A 172 34.93 23.43 1.08
CA PRO A 172 36.16 24.17 1.30
C PRO A 172 36.56 25.09 0.13
N ASP A 173 36.19 24.70 -1.09
CA ASP A 173 36.57 25.45 -2.30
C ASP A 173 35.70 26.68 -2.52
N VAL A 174 34.46 26.69 -2.01
CA VAL A 174 33.48 27.76 -2.27
C VAL A 174 33.99 29.11 -1.78
N ALA A 175 34.54 29.18 -0.57
CA ALA A 175 35.12 30.42 -0.01
C ALA A 175 36.30 30.94 -0.83
N ASN A 176 37.16 30.03 -1.32
CA ASN A 176 38.30 30.39 -2.16
C ASN A 176 37.85 30.91 -3.53
N LEU A 177 36.89 30.25 -4.17
CA LEU A 177 36.29 30.70 -5.44
C LEU A 177 35.59 32.04 -5.31
N TYR A 178 34.91 32.27 -4.20
CA TYR A 178 34.27 33.56 -3.91
C TYR A 178 35.35 34.66 -3.76
N ARG A 179 36.41 34.40 -2.99
CA ARG A 179 37.52 35.35 -2.81
C ARG A 179 38.12 35.77 -4.13
N GLU A 180 38.41 34.84 -5.03
CA GLU A 180 39.02 35.12 -6.34
C GLU A 180 38.05 35.92 -7.24
N ARG A 181 36.76 35.56 -7.28
CA ARG A 181 35.72 36.31 -8.01
C ARG A 181 35.56 37.74 -7.49
N LEU A 182 35.51 37.90 -6.17
CA LEU A 182 35.39 39.21 -5.55
C LEU A 182 36.62 40.08 -5.84
N ARG A 183 37.82 39.51 -5.71
CA ARG A 183 39.06 40.20 -6.05
C ARG A 183 39.10 40.71 -7.49
N THR A 184 38.76 39.83 -8.45
CA THR A 184 38.74 40.18 -9.86
C THR A 184 37.73 41.29 -10.12
N ARG A 185 36.50 41.17 -9.60
CA ARG A 185 35.45 42.17 -9.77
C ARG A 185 35.83 43.52 -9.18
N MET A 186 36.42 43.54 -7.97
CA MET A 186 36.91 44.76 -7.34
C MET A 186 38.03 45.40 -8.13
N GLN A 187 38.99 44.63 -8.64
CA GLN A 187 40.07 45.12 -9.47
C GLN A 187 39.56 45.80 -10.76
N THR A 188 38.56 45.18 -11.43
CA THR A 188 37.93 45.75 -12.63
C THR A 188 37.25 47.08 -12.32
N LEU A 189 36.43 47.16 -11.26
CA LEU A 189 35.70 48.37 -10.87
C LEU A 189 36.63 49.52 -10.43
N LEU A 190 37.70 49.20 -9.73
CA LEU A 190 38.64 50.20 -9.21
C LEU A 190 39.64 50.66 -10.28
N ALA A 191 39.93 49.85 -11.32
CA ALA A 191 40.71 50.29 -12.47
C ALA A 191 40.05 51.50 -13.21
N GLU A 192 38.71 51.57 -13.19
CA GLU A 192 37.96 52.70 -13.75
C GLU A 192 38.05 53.98 -12.94
N VAL A 193 38.34 53.87 -11.62
CA VAL A 193 38.32 55.01 -10.68
C VAL A 193 39.72 55.38 -10.17
N GLY A 194 40.76 54.60 -10.53
CA GLY A 194 42.14 54.84 -10.10
C GLY A 194 42.39 54.56 -8.60
N ALA A 195 41.57 53.73 -7.96
CA ALA A 195 41.68 53.37 -6.55
C ALA A 195 42.22 51.96 -6.36
N THR A 196 42.74 51.64 -5.16
CA THR A 196 43.24 50.30 -4.81
C THR A 196 42.42 49.65 -3.71
N VAL A 197 42.20 48.33 -3.81
CA VAL A 197 41.48 47.54 -2.78
C VAL A 197 42.40 47.36 -1.57
N ARG A 198 41.90 47.67 -0.39
CA ARG A 198 42.58 47.29 0.85
C ARG A 198 42.41 45.81 1.13
N GLN A 199 43.46 45.10 1.41
CA GLN A 199 43.40 43.67 1.69
C GLN A 199 42.51 43.34 2.89
N GLU A 200 42.42 44.21 3.87
CA GLU A 200 41.58 44.09 5.06
C GLU A 200 40.09 44.08 4.70
N ASP A 201 39.64 44.93 3.78
CA ASP A 201 38.23 45.02 3.36
C ASP A 201 37.81 43.76 2.58
N LEU A 202 38.73 43.24 1.74
CA LEU A 202 38.53 41.97 1.04
C LEU A 202 38.38 40.79 2.02
N LEU A 203 39.29 40.72 3.01
CA LEU A 203 39.25 39.66 4.02
C LEU A 203 37.97 39.68 4.86
N ARG A 204 37.51 40.90 5.24
CA ARG A 204 36.29 41.09 6.02
C ARG A 204 35.03 40.59 5.24
N GLU A 205 34.95 40.94 3.96
CA GLU A 205 33.81 40.50 3.12
C GLU A 205 33.85 38.97 2.84
N VAL A 206 35.03 38.41 2.64
CA VAL A 206 35.21 36.95 2.48
C VAL A 206 34.81 36.24 3.77
N ALA A 207 35.18 36.75 4.95
CA ALA A 207 34.81 36.17 6.23
C ALA A 207 33.26 36.23 6.44
N ALA A 208 32.65 37.37 6.16
CA ALA A 208 31.19 37.51 6.24
C ALA A 208 30.43 36.59 5.25
N PHE A 209 31.00 36.37 4.06
CA PHE A 209 30.46 35.42 3.10
C PHE A 209 30.61 33.96 3.61
N ALA A 210 31.78 33.59 4.10
CA ALA A 210 32.02 32.25 4.63
C ALA A 210 31.04 31.90 5.76
N GLU A 211 30.80 32.85 6.69
CA GLU A 211 29.83 32.66 7.78
C GLU A 211 28.40 32.47 7.25
N ARG A 212 27.97 33.29 6.28
CA ARG A 212 26.62 33.17 5.67
C ARG A 212 26.43 31.91 4.83
N SER A 213 27.49 31.40 4.23
CA SER A 213 27.46 30.20 3.37
C SER A 213 27.90 28.92 4.09
N ASP A 214 28.08 28.99 5.41
CA ASP A 214 28.39 27.80 6.20
C ASP A 214 27.20 26.83 6.22
N ILE A 215 27.45 25.61 5.73
CA ILE A 215 26.48 24.52 5.65
C ILE A 215 26.95 23.27 6.40
N ALA A 216 28.02 23.39 7.22
CA ALA A 216 28.62 22.25 7.90
C ALA A 216 27.62 21.56 8.85
N GLU A 217 26.81 22.37 9.55
CA GLU A 217 25.77 21.85 10.46
C GLU A 217 24.68 21.06 9.71
N GLU A 218 24.19 21.59 8.60
CA GLU A 218 23.18 20.95 7.76
C GLU A 218 23.69 19.63 7.15
N VAL A 219 24.93 19.61 6.69
CA VAL A 219 25.60 18.40 6.19
C VAL A 219 25.65 17.34 7.29
N HIS A 220 26.12 17.72 8.50
CA HIS A 220 26.21 16.79 9.62
C HIS A 220 24.84 16.25 10.08
N ARG A 221 23.82 17.12 10.14
CA ARG A 221 22.45 16.71 10.45
C ARG A 221 21.91 15.73 9.41
N LEU A 222 22.14 16.01 8.14
CA LEU A 222 21.69 15.15 7.05
C LEU A 222 22.39 13.78 7.07
N GLU A 223 23.69 13.71 7.43
CA GLU A 223 24.40 12.45 7.68
C GLU A 223 23.72 11.65 8.80
N GLY A 224 23.36 12.30 9.91
CA GLY A 224 22.63 11.67 11.02
C GLY A 224 21.28 11.11 10.59
N HIS A 225 20.54 11.87 9.77
CA HIS A 225 19.27 11.40 9.22
C HIS A 225 19.42 10.21 8.27
N LEU A 226 20.47 10.19 7.44
CA LEU A 226 20.78 9.05 6.56
C LEU A 226 21.14 7.79 7.34
N GLN A 227 21.85 7.92 8.46
CA GLN A 227 22.13 6.79 9.35
C GLN A 227 20.86 6.24 9.99
N GLN A 228 19.96 7.12 10.47
CA GLN A 228 18.66 6.72 11.00
C GLN A 228 17.79 6.04 9.92
N PHE A 229 17.81 6.56 8.70
CA PHE A 229 17.12 5.98 7.55
C PHE A 229 17.59 4.54 7.27
N ALA A 230 18.89 4.30 7.24
CA ALA A 230 19.45 2.96 7.07
C ALA A 230 19.02 2.01 8.21
N GLN A 231 19.06 2.47 9.46
CA GLN A 231 18.61 1.69 10.63
C GLN A 231 17.14 1.33 10.57
N LEU A 232 16.27 2.24 10.09
CA LEU A 232 14.83 1.97 9.92
C LEU A 232 14.58 0.88 8.86
N LEU A 233 15.37 0.86 7.79
CA LEU A 233 15.26 -0.15 6.74
C LEU A 233 15.78 -1.53 7.17
N ASP A 234 16.69 -1.60 8.15
CA ASP A 234 17.24 -2.85 8.68
C ASP A 234 16.45 -3.40 9.87
N ALA A 235 15.61 -2.56 10.49
CA ALA A 235 14.84 -2.96 11.66
C ALA A 235 13.79 -4.03 11.29
N LYS A 236 13.88 -5.21 11.90
CA LYS A 236 12.88 -6.29 11.80
C LYS A 236 11.57 -5.97 12.54
N ARG A 237 11.26 -4.69 12.78
CA ARG A 237 10.07 -4.26 13.53
C ARG A 237 8.91 -4.03 12.57
N ALA A 238 7.81 -4.68 12.85
CA ALA A 238 6.58 -4.63 12.05
C ALA A 238 5.77 -3.33 12.17
N ASP A 239 6.13 -2.39 13.06
CA ASP A 239 5.26 -1.26 13.39
C ASP A 239 5.79 0.09 12.90
N ALA A 240 4.92 0.77 12.13
CA ALA A 240 5.01 2.21 11.83
C ALA A 240 6.24 2.68 11.04
N VAL A 241 6.94 1.80 10.30
CA VAL A 241 8.12 2.18 9.49
C VAL A 241 7.78 3.28 8.49
N GLY A 242 6.63 3.22 7.83
CA GLY A 242 6.20 4.22 6.86
C GLY A 242 6.07 5.63 7.46
N ARG A 243 5.51 5.77 8.66
CA ARG A 243 5.43 7.08 9.35
C ARG A 243 6.79 7.62 9.77
N ALA A 244 7.67 6.74 10.23
CA ALA A 244 9.03 7.13 10.59
C ALA A 244 9.83 7.59 9.37
N LEU A 245 9.69 6.89 8.24
CA LEU A 245 10.29 7.26 6.95
C LEU A 245 9.73 8.59 6.42
N ASP A 246 8.41 8.83 6.52
CA ASP A 246 7.80 10.10 6.10
C ASP A 246 8.34 11.26 6.94
N PHE A 247 8.37 11.11 8.28
CA PHE A 247 8.95 12.14 9.16
C PHE A 247 10.42 12.41 8.82
N LEU A 248 11.22 11.36 8.68
CA LEU A 248 12.63 11.47 8.37
C LEU A 248 12.86 12.12 7.00
N SER A 249 12.02 11.81 6.00
CA SER A 249 12.06 12.47 4.69
C SER A 249 11.81 13.97 4.79
N GLN A 250 10.90 14.40 5.66
CA GLN A 250 10.61 15.83 5.87
C GLN A 250 11.81 16.55 6.50
N GLU A 251 12.47 15.93 7.49
CA GLU A 251 13.68 16.50 8.10
C GLU A 251 14.84 16.57 7.09
N MET A 252 15.06 15.50 6.32
CA MET A 252 16.08 15.51 5.25
C MET A 252 15.80 16.60 4.21
N LEU A 253 14.54 16.79 3.81
CA LEU A 253 14.15 17.85 2.87
C LEU A 253 14.38 19.24 3.46
N ARG A 254 14.16 19.41 4.75
CA ARG A 254 14.42 20.67 5.46
C ARG A 254 15.91 21.02 5.42
N GLU A 255 16.79 20.08 5.77
CA GLU A 255 18.23 20.31 5.72
C GLU A 255 18.71 20.57 4.28
N ALA A 256 18.21 19.81 3.30
CA ALA A 256 18.52 20.06 1.89
C ALA A 256 18.08 21.45 1.40
N ASN A 257 16.93 21.95 1.86
CA ASN A 257 16.47 23.31 1.54
C ASN A 257 17.38 24.38 2.17
N THR A 258 17.85 24.18 3.39
CA THR A 258 18.77 25.09 4.05
C THR A 258 20.12 25.14 3.33
N ILE A 259 20.65 23.98 2.93
CA ILE A 259 21.85 23.88 2.10
C ILE A 259 21.65 24.67 0.79
N ALA A 260 20.51 24.47 0.09
CA ALA A 260 20.20 25.18 -1.15
C ALA A 260 20.16 26.70 -0.99
N SER A 261 19.65 27.20 0.14
CA SER A 261 19.52 28.65 0.41
C SER A 261 20.82 29.32 0.80
N LYS A 262 21.72 28.59 1.49
CA LYS A 262 23.01 29.08 1.92
C LYS A 262 24.09 28.93 0.84
N ALA A 263 24.01 27.87 0.03
CA ALA A 263 25.02 27.56 -0.98
C ALA A 263 24.91 28.50 -2.19
N SER A 264 25.94 29.34 -2.39
CA SER A 264 26.09 30.22 -3.56
C SER A 264 26.95 29.59 -4.67
N ASP A 265 27.00 28.25 -4.74
CA ASP A 265 27.76 27.48 -5.72
C ASP A 265 26.81 26.65 -6.60
N TYR A 266 27.03 26.72 -7.92
CA TYR A 266 26.21 26.01 -8.90
C TYR A 266 26.25 24.50 -8.76
N GLU A 267 27.45 23.94 -8.50
CA GLU A 267 27.61 22.49 -8.37
C GLU A 267 26.91 21.97 -7.12
N ILE A 268 27.02 22.68 -6.00
CA ILE A 268 26.29 22.33 -4.77
C ILE A 268 24.76 22.40 -5.05
N SER A 269 24.30 23.47 -5.66
CA SER A 269 22.87 23.64 -5.98
C SER A 269 22.33 22.49 -6.87
N LYS A 270 23.12 22.06 -7.84
CA LYS A 270 22.80 20.92 -8.70
C LYS A 270 22.65 19.63 -7.90
N ARG A 271 23.58 19.33 -7.00
CA ARG A 271 23.53 18.12 -6.13
C ARG A 271 22.32 18.16 -5.19
N VAL A 272 22.03 19.34 -4.64
CA VAL A 272 20.84 19.51 -3.78
C VAL A 272 19.54 19.22 -4.54
N VAL A 273 19.42 19.64 -5.79
CA VAL A 273 18.23 19.31 -6.62
C VAL A 273 18.10 17.80 -6.82
N GLU A 274 19.20 17.10 -7.10
CA GLU A 274 19.21 15.63 -7.21
C GLU A 274 18.83 14.96 -5.89
N MET A 275 19.34 15.46 -4.75
CA MET A 275 18.97 14.98 -3.42
C MET A 275 17.47 15.19 -3.12
N LYS A 276 16.95 16.39 -3.37
CA LYS A 276 15.50 16.68 -3.18
C LYS A 276 14.63 15.72 -3.99
N THR A 277 15.01 15.45 -5.23
CA THR A 277 14.29 14.47 -6.06
C THR A 277 14.30 13.06 -5.45
N ALA A 278 15.43 12.63 -4.89
CA ALA A 278 15.53 11.34 -4.22
C ALA A 278 14.69 11.29 -2.92
N ILE A 279 14.72 12.37 -2.14
CA ILE A 279 13.93 12.50 -0.89
C ILE A 279 12.42 12.48 -1.20
N ASP A 280 11.97 13.19 -2.23
CA ASP A 280 10.56 13.18 -2.64
C ASP A 280 10.10 11.77 -3.05
N ARG A 281 10.94 11.02 -3.75
CA ARG A 281 10.66 9.60 -4.07
C ARG A 281 10.60 8.71 -2.82
N ILE A 282 11.50 8.92 -1.86
CA ILE A 282 11.45 8.21 -0.57
C ILE A 282 10.12 8.51 0.14
N LYS A 283 9.69 9.77 0.18
CA LYS A 283 8.43 10.20 0.78
C LYS A 283 7.21 9.56 0.11
N GLU A 284 7.20 9.49 -1.22
CA GLU A 284 6.15 8.81 -1.98
C GLU A 284 6.08 7.30 -1.63
N GLN A 285 7.23 6.65 -1.57
CA GLN A 285 7.31 5.23 -1.24
C GLN A 285 7.03 4.94 0.25
N ALA A 286 7.32 5.88 1.15
CA ALA A 286 7.01 5.74 2.57
C ALA A 286 5.50 5.57 2.83
N ALA A 287 4.65 6.19 2.00
CA ALA A 287 3.19 6.01 2.06
C ALA A 287 2.76 4.55 1.73
N ASN A 288 3.57 3.81 0.99
CA ASN A 288 3.34 2.41 0.61
C ASN A 288 4.06 1.42 1.55
N ALA A 289 5.01 1.91 2.36
CA ALA A 289 5.76 1.09 3.30
C ALA A 289 4.92 0.78 4.54
N GLU A 290 4.69 -0.50 4.80
CA GLU A 290 4.00 -1.01 5.99
C GLU A 290 4.77 -2.17 6.62
#